data_fed6335c827889570644b2133ebe36af
#
_entry.id   fed6335c827889570644b2133ebe36af
#
_cell.length_a   1.000
_cell.length_b   1.000
_cell.length_c   1.000
_cell.angle_alpha   90.00
_cell.angle_beta   90.00
_cell.angle_gamma   90.00
#
_symmetry.space_group_name_H-M   'P 1'
#
loop_
_entity.id
_entity.type
_entity.pdbx_description
1 polymer ?
#
loop_
_entity_poly.entity_id
_entity_poly.type
_entity_poly.pdbx_seq_one_letter_code
_entity_poly.pdbx_strand_id
1 'polypeptide(L)'
;LFGHSLGALITIKLCNLIREKGKILPAHLFVSGEGAPIHTREQKKLHLLNDQEFVSELKKLGGMTDDFFNYPELQEYYLPILRNDLKIAETAVFNGTLPFDFNMSVLVGKEDTWTVDQIYKWNSYTTGICSFHFFNGGHFYLTDCGEEIIHIITSCL
;
A
#
# COMPACT_ATOMS: atom_id res chain seq x y z
N LEU A 1 -2.07 1.48 13.73
CA LEU A 1 -2.63 1.87 12.41
C LEU A 1 -2.38 0.77 11.39
N PHE A 2 -3.30 0.60 10.45
CA PHE A 2 -3.18 -0.31 9.31
C PHE A 2 -3.49 0.45 8.02
N GLY A 3 -2.68 0.27 6.98
CA GLY A 3 -2.92 0.81 5.65
C GLY A 3 -2.49 -0.16 4.56
N HIS A 4 -3.35 -0.33 3.54
CA HIS A 4 -3.07 -1.15 2.37
C HIS A 4 -2.91 -0.28 1.12
N SER A 5 -1.90 -0.57 0.29
CA SER A 5 -1.62 0.14 -0.96
C SER A 5 -1.51 1.67 -0.74
N LEU A 6 -2.32 2.50 -1.39
CA LEU A 6 -2.41 3.94 -1.12
C LEU A 6 -2.62 4.24 0.39
N GLY A 7 -3.39 3.39 1.10
CA GLY A 7 -3.58 3.51 2.54
C GLY A 7 -2.28 3.37 3.35
N ALA A 8 -1.30 2.59 2.90
CA ALA A 8 0.00 2.49 3.54
C ALA A 8 0.79 3.82 3.43
N LEU A 9 0.71 4.48 2.29
CA LEU A 9 1.31 5.81 2.09
C LEU A 9 0.61 6.88 2.92
N ILE A 10 -0.71 6.80 3.06
CA ILE A 10 -1.50 7.72 3.90
C ILE A 10 -1.12 7.53 5.37
N THR A 11 -1.02 6.30 5.86
CA THR A 11 -0.70 6.02 7.26
C THR A 11 0.69 6.52 7.65
N ILE A 12 1.71 6.35 6.78
CA ILE A 12 3.05 6.85 7.08
C ILE A 12 3.10 8.38 7.10
N LYS A 13 2.38 9.04 6.18
CA LYS A 13 2.24 10.50 6.20
C LYS A 13 1.48 10.98 7.43
N LEU A 14 0.44 10.27 7.85
CA LEU A 14 -0.31 10.55 9.06
C LEU A 14 0.59 10.44 10.31
N CYS A 15 1.41 9.38 10.41
CA CYS A 15 2.37 9.25 11.51
C CYS A 15 3.33 10.45 11.59
N ASN A 16 3.83 10.92 10.44
CA ASN A 16 4.67 12.12 10.42
C ASN A 16 3.92 13.37 10.90
N LEU A 17 2.69 13.57 10.44
CA LEU A 17 1.85 14.70 10.88
C LEU A 17 1.52 14.64 12.38
N ILE A 18 1.22 13.45 12.90
CA ILE A 18 0.98 13.22 14.35
C ILE A 18 2.22 13.64 15.15
N ARG A 19 3.41 13.24 14.71
CA ARG A 19 4.69 13.61 15.35
C ARG A 19 4.95 15.12 15.28
N GLU A 20 4.75 15.75 14.11
CA GLU A 20 4.91 17.20 13.94
C GLU A 20 3.95 18.00 14.85
N LYS A 21 2.77 17.47 15.13
CA LYS A 21 1.79 18.06 16.06
C LYS A 21 2.07 17.73 17.54
N GLY A 22 3.15 17.02 17.84
CA GLY A 22 3.49 16.61 19.22
C GLY A 22 2.43 15.70 19.84
N LYS A 23 1.73 14.88 19.04
CA LYS A 23 0.72 13.94 19.51
C LYS A 23 1.31 12.55 19.70
N ILE A 24 0.61 11.70 20.44
CA ILE A 24 1.02 10.32 20.71
C ILE A 24 0.99 9.53 19.40
N LEU A 25 2.13 8.96 19.02
CA LEU A 25 2.29 8.07 17.89
C LEU A 25 1.56 6.73 18.11
N PRO A 26 1.18 6.01 17.04
CA PRO A 26 0.60 4.69 17.19
C PRO A 26 1.61 3.72 17.82
N ALA A 27 1.13 2.75 18.60
CA ALA A 27 1.96 1.72 19.19
C ALA A 27 2.60 0.80 18.12
N HIS A 28 1.89 0.59 17.00
CA HIS A 28 2.34 -0.25 15.90
C HIS A 28 1.80 0.27 14.55
N LEU A 29 2.61 0.18 13.49
CA LEU A 29 2.19 0.49 12.13
C LEU A 29 2.23 -0.78 11.28
N PHE A 30 1.11 -1.09 10.63
CA PHE A 30 0.99 -2.15 9.63
C PHE A 30 0.90 -1.52 8.25
N VAL A 31 1.87 -1.80 7.38
CA VAL A 31 1.89 -1.40 5.97
C VAL A 31 1.73 -2.64 5.11
N SER A 32 0.78 -2.59 4.18
CA SER A 32 0.34 -3.74 3.41
C SER A 32 0.30 -3.43 1.92
N GLY A 33 0.82 -4.33 1.07
CA GLY A 33 0.78 -4.23 -0.39
C GLY A 33 1.46 -2.98 -0.96
N GLU A 34 2.50 -2.47 -0.29
CA GLU A 34 3.18 -1.24 -0.72
C GLU A 34 4.68 -1.30 -0.42
N GLY A 35 5.49 -0.89 -1.40
CA GLY A 35 6.92 -0.70 -1.21
C GLY A 35 7.24 0.59 -0.46
N ALA A 36 8.41 0.65 0.16
CA ALA A 36 8.82 1.83 0.91
C ALA A 36 9.00 3.06 0.00
N PRO A 37 8.40 4.23 0.33
CA PRO A 37 8.37 5.41 -0.55
C PRO A 37 9.66 6.25 -0.53
N ILE A 38 10.83 5.68 -0.23
CA ILE A 38 12.11 6.41 -0.13
C ILE A 38 12.65 6.87 -1.49
N HIS A 39 12.30 6.19 -2.58
CA HIS A 39 12.87 6.48 -3.90
C HIS A 39 11.80 6.67 -4.95
N THR A 40 12.12 7.53 -5.93
CA THR A 40 11.33 7.68 -7.15
C THR A 40 11.13 6.31 -7.79
N ARG A 41 9.87 5.92 -7.91
CA ARG A 41 9.50 4.66 -8.57
C ARG A 41 9.91 4.73 -10.04
N GLU A 42 10.83 3.88 -10.47
CA GLU A 42 11.01 3.56 -11.90
C GLU A 42 9.89 2.63 -12.42
N GLN A 43 8.72 2.66 -11.79
CA GLN A 43 7.60 1.84 -12.20
C GLN A 43 6.79 2.53 -13.31
N LYS A 44 6.15 1.72 -14.13
CA LYS A 44 5.19 2.17 -15.14
C LYS A 44 4.12 3.02 -14.46
N LYS A 45 3.96 4.26 -14.91
CA LYS A 45 2.94 5.16 -14.37
C LYS A 45 1.60 4.83 -14.97
N LEU A 46 0.80 4.04 -14.27
CA LEU A 46 -0.49 3.56 -14.74
C LEU A 46 -1.48 4.71 -14.97
N HIS A 47 -1.43 5.75 -14.11
CA HIS A 47 -2.32 6.90 -14.24
C HIS A 47 -2.16 7.69 -15.55
N LEU A 48 -1.06 7.50 -16.29
CA LEU A 48 -0.81 8.15 -17.58
C LEU A 48 -1.25 7.33 -18.79
N LEU A 49 -1.67 6.09 -18.59
CA LEU A 49 -2.13 5.21 -19.67
C LEU A 49 -3.48 5.68 -20.23
N ASN A 50 -3.75 5.37 -21.51
CA ASN A 50 -5.10 5.50 -22.04
C ASN A 50 -6.07 4.53 -21.33
N ASP A 51 -7.39 4.73 -21.49
CA ASP A 51 -8.37 3.95 -20.71
C ASP A 51 -8.32 2.45 -20.98
N GLN A 52 -8.07 2.02 -22.23
CA GLN A 52 -7.98 0.59 -22.58
C GLN A 52 -6.77 -0.08 -21.90
N GLU A 53 -5.61 0.55 -21.96
CA GLU A 53 -4.40 0.07 -21.29
C GLU A 53 -4.57 0.10 -19.76
N PHE A 54 -5.18 1.16 -19.24
CA PHE A 54 -5.43 1.31 -17.81
C PHE A 54 -6.34 0.22 -17.27
N VAL A 55 -7.46 -0.07 -17.94
CA VAL A 55 -8.37 -1.19 -17.61
C VAL A 55 -7.64 -2.52 -17.65
N SER A 56 -6.78 -2.74 -18.67
CA SER A 56 -5.96 -3.96 -18.76
C SER A 56 -5.01 -4.12 -17.57
N GLU A 57 -4.37 -3.05 -17.11
CA GLU A 57 -3.48 -3.09 -15.95
C GLU A 57 -4.26 -3.27 -14.63
N LEU A 58 -5.43 -2.64 -14.49
CA LEU A 58 -6.33 -2.87 -13.35
C LEU A 58 -6.77 -4.33 -13.24
N LYS A 59 -7.03 -4.98 -14.38
CA LYS A 59 -7.37 -6.40 -14.42
C LYS A 59 -6.23 -7.29 -13.91
N LYS A 60 -4.98 -6.95 -14.25
CA LYS A 60 -3.78 -7.66 -13.74
C LYS A 60 -3.55 -7.42 -12.27
N LEU A 61 -3.79 -6.20 -11.80
CA LEU A 61 -3.66 -5.83 -10.38
C LEU A 61 -4.65 -6.62 -9.51
N GLY A 62 -5.83 -6.92 -10.05
CA GLY A 62 -6.90 -7.59 -9.34
C GLY A 62 -7.76 -6.63 -8.50
N GLY A 63 -8.61 -7.20 -7.62
CA GLY A 63 -9.45 -6.43 -6.69
C GLY A 63 -10.72 -5.83 -7.29
N MET A 64 -10.92 -5.93 -8.60
CA MET A 64 -12.13 -5.52 -9.29
C MET A 64 -13.00 -6.73 -9.62
N THR A 65 -14.33 -6.58 -9.48
CA THR A 65 -15.29 -7.61 -9.87
C THR A 65 -15.42 -7.70 -11.39
N ASP A 66 -15.90 -8.85 -11.89
CA ASP A 66 -16.20 -9.02 -13.32
C ASP A 66 -17.21 -7.98 -13.82
N ASP A 67 -18.15 -7.56 -12.98
CA ASP A 67 -19.12 -6.52 -13.33
C ASP A 67 -18.46 -5.21 -13.73
N PHE A 68 -17.39 -4.81 -13.04
CA PHE A 68 -16.63 -3.61 -13.42
C PHE A 68 -16.11 -3.69 -14.86
N PHE A 69 -15.67 -4.88 -15.29
CA PHE A 69 -15.14 -5.08 -16.65
C PHE A 69 -16.24 -5.27 -17.70
N ASN A 70 -17.42 -5.72 -17.32
CA ASN A 70 -18.53 -6.04 -18.22
C ASN A 70 -19.51 -4.86 -18.42
N TYR A 71 -19.56 -3.90 -17.50
CA TYR A 71 -20.50 -2.78 -17.56
C TYR A 71 -19.75 -1.45 -17.79
N PRO A 72 -19.86 -0.85 -19.01
CA PRO A 72 -19.19 0.42 -19.34
C PRO A 72 -19.55 1.58 -18.39
N GLU A 73 -20.76 1.60 -17.87
CA GLU A 73 -21.24 2.65 -16.96
C GLU A 73 -20.44 2.62 -15.64
N LEU A 74 -20.06 1.43 -15.14
CA LEU A 74 -19.21 1.31 -13.97
C LEU A 74 -17.79 1.80 -14.27
N GLN A 75 -17.27 1.50 -15.45
CA GLN A 75 -15.96 2.01 -15.86
C GLN A 75 -15.97 3.53 -15.97
N GLU A 76 -16.96 4.13 -16.63
CA GLU A 76 -17.09 5.59 -16.75
C GLU A 76 -17.07 6.28 -15.39
N TYR A 77 -17.74 5.70 -14.40
CA TYR A 77 -17.81 6.26 -13.04
C TYR A 77 -16.52 6.04 -12.24
N TYR A 78 -15.97 4.83 -12.26
CA TYR A 78 -14.86 4.47 -11.36
C TYR A 78 -13.45 4.75 -11.94
N LEU A 79 -13.25 4.74 -13.28
CA LEU A 79 -11.92 4.97 -13.86
C LEU A 79 -11.28 6.30 -13.45
N PRO A 80 -12.01 7.44 -13.42
CA PRO A 80 -11.45 8.70 -12.95
C PRO A 80 -10.97 8.63 -11.49
N ILE A 81 -11.73 7.95 -10.63
CA ILE A 81 -11.41 7.78 -9.19
C ILE A 81 -10.14 6.93 -9.05
N LEU A 82 -10.12 5.75 -9.66
CA LEU A 82 -8.99 4.83 -9.62
C LEU A 82 -7.72 5.46 -10.20
N ARG A 83 -7.85 6.22 -11.28
CA ARG A 83 -6.75 6.95 -11.91
C ARG A 83 -6.18 8.01 -10.97
N ASN A 84 -7.02 8.75 -10.25
CA ASN A 84 -6.58 9.72 -9.26
C ASN A 84 -5.90 9.05 -8.05
N ASP A 85 -6.43 7.94 -7.56
CA ASP A 85 -5.84 7.19 -6.45
C ASP A 85 -4.46 6.65 -6.84
N LEU A 86 -4.33 6.04 -8.03
CA LEU A 86 -3.03 5.60 -8.54
C LEU A 86 -2.08 6.77 -8.79
N LYS A 87 -2.58 7.91 -9.32
CA LYS A 87 -1.76 9.11 -9.46
C LYS A 87 -1.18 9.56 -8.11
N ILE A 88 -1.99 9.60 -7.06
CA ILE A 88 -1.52 9.95 -5.71
C ILE A 88 -0.48 8.93 -5.26
N ALA A 89 -0.75 7.62 -5.38
CA ALA A 89 0.17 6.57 -4.99
C ALA A 89 1.51 6.65 -5.75
N GLU A 90 1.47 6.83 -7.07
CA GLU A 90 2.64 6.84 -7.95
C GLU A 90 3.47 8.14 -7.89
N THR A 91 2.88 9.23 -7.40
CA THR A 91 3.55 10.55 -7.29
C THR A 91 3.82 10.97 -5.85
N ALA A 92 3.38 10.17 -4.86
CA ALA A 92 3.59 10.49 -3.47
C ALA A 92 5.08 10.52 -3.14
N VAL A 93 5.52 11.63 -2.56
CA VAL A 93 6.87 11.79 -2.00
C VAL A 93 6.75 11.87 -0.49
N PHE A 94 7.57 11.09 0.19
CA PHE A 94 7.67 11.17 1.64
C PHE A 94 8.84 12.10 2.02
N ASN A 95 8.51 13.26 2.57
CA ASN A 95 9.48 14.28 3.01
C ASN A 95 9.52 14.39 4.56
N GLY A 96 9.02 13.35 5.25
CA GLY A 96 8.98 13.33 6.70
C GLY A 96 10.33 12.99 7.34
N THR A 97 10.42 13.23 8.64
CA THR A 97 11.59 12.83 9.43
C THR A 97 11.55 11.32 9.70
N LEU A 98 12.64 10.63 9.46
CA LEU A 98 12.81 9.20 9.72
C LEU A 98 14.05 8.98 10.61
N PRO A 99 14.15 7.84 11.29
CA PRO A 99 13.12 6.82 11.49
C PRO A 99 12.08 7.19 12.55
N PHE A 100 11.00 6.41 12.63
CA PHE A 100 10.08 6.40 13.75
C PHE A 100 10.61 5.48 14.87
N ASP A 101 10.03 5.57 16.08
CA ASP A 101 10.44 4.78 17.26
C ASP A 101 9.45 3.67 17.65
N PHE A 102 8.45 3.40 16.79
CA PHE A 102 7.45 2.34 16.99
C PHE A 102 7.74 1.10 16.11
N ASN A 103 7.17 -0.02 16.52
CA ASN A 103 7.28 -1.26 15.75
C ASN A 103 6.45 -1.21 14.46
N MET A 104 6.92 -1.92 13.43
CA MET A 104 6.25 -2.03 12.14
C MET A 104 6.09 -3.48 11.71
N SER A 105 4.98 -3.76 11.04
CA SER A 105 4.79 -5.00 10.29
C SER A 105 4.51 -4.67 8.82
N VAL A 106 5.26 -5.30 7.93
CA VAL A 106 5.15 -5.17 6.48
C VAL A 106 4.50 -6.44 5.94
N LEU A 107 3.34 -6.30 5.31
CA LEU A 107 2.52 -7.40 4.81
C LEU A 107 2.50 -7.34 3.27
N VAL A 108 2.80 -8.45 2.61
CA VAL A 108 2.96 -8.48 1.14
C VAL A 108 2.44 -9.77 0.56
N GLY A 109 1.73 -9.69 -0.58
CA GLY A 109 1.45 -10.84 -1.42
C GLY A 109 2.70 -11.27 -2.19
N LYS A 110 3.00 -12.58 -2.22
CA LYS A 110 4.18 -13.13 -2.91
C LYS A 110 4.19 -12.90 -4.42
N GLU A 111 3.00 -12.70 -4.99
CA GLU A 111 2.78 -12.46 -6.43
C GLU A 111 2.54 -10.97 -6.73
N ASP A 112 2.68 -10.08 -5.73
CA ASP A 112 2.62 -8.64 -5.93
C ASP A 112 3.82 -8.15 -6.75
N THR A 113 3.69 -7.00 -7.37
CA THR A 113 4.71 -6.43 -8.28
C THR A 113 5.93 -5.84 -7.57
N TRP A 114 5.93 -5.77 -6.25
CA TRP A 114 7.02 -5.21 -5.46
C TRP A 114 8.26 -6.13 -5.43
N THR A 115 9.42 -5.55 -5.68
CA THR A 115 10.68 -6.29 -5.49
C THR A 115 11.01 -6.47 -4.01
N VAL A 116 11.76 -7.53 -3.72
CA VAL A 116 12.23 -7.81 -2.36
C VAL A 116 12.98 -6.62 -1.76
N ASP A 117 13.83 -5.95 -2.56
CA ASP A 117 14.58 -4.76 -2.12
C ASP A 117 13.65 -3.60 -1.74
N GLN A 118 12.61 -3.33 -2.53
CA GLN A 118 11.63 -2.29 -2.25
C GLN A 118 10.86 -2.56 -0.95
N ILE A 119 10.57 -3.83 -0.66
CA ILE A 119 9.88 -4.24 0.56
C ILE A 119 10.80 -4.10 1.78
N TYR A 120 12.03 -4.63 1.72
CA TYR A 120 12.94 -4.58 2.86
C TYR A 120 13.41 -3.16 3.21
N LYS A 121 13.28 -2.18 2.30
CA LYS A 121 13.55 -0.76 2.62
C LYS A 121 12.66 -0.19 3.72
N TRP A 122 11.49 -0.78 4.00
CA TRP A 122 10.68 -0.40 5.15
C TRP A 122 11.45 -0.50 6.49
N ASN A 123 12.45 -1.37 6.57
CA ASN A 123 13.29 -1.48 7.76
C ASN A 123 13.98 -0.15 8.16
N SER A 124 14.22 0.74 7.19
CA SER A 124 14.81 2.06 7.46
C SER A 124 13.81 3.10 7.99
N TYR A 125 12.53 2.75 8.06
CA TYR A 125 11.49 3.65 8.55
C TYR A 125 11.29 3.62 10.05
N THR A 126 11.86 2.62 10.73
CA THR A 126 11.75 2.50 12.19
C THR A 126 13.07 2.12 12.85
N THR A 127 13.27 2.57 14.09
CA THR A 127 14.30 2.04 15.01
C THR A 127 13.77 0.90 15.86
N GLY A 128 12.45 0.67 15.86
CA GLY A 128 11.81 -0.47 16.49
C GLY A 128 11.99 -1.76 15.67
N ILE A 129 11.22 -2.77 16.01
CA ILE A 129 11.21 -4.03 15.27
C ILE A 129 10.41 -3.86 13.98
N CYS A 130 10.99 -4.23 12.83
CA CYS A 130 10.31 -4.32 11.55
C CYS A 130 10.14 -5.79 11.16
N SER A 131 8.92 -6.29 11.21
CA SER A 131 8.59 -7.68 10.85
C SER A 131 8.02 -7.75 9.44
N PHE A 132 8.31 -8.83 8.71
CA PHE A 132 7.86 -9.02 7.33
C PHE A 132 7.03 -10.29 7.21
N HIS A 133 5.84 -10.17 6.64
CA HIS A 133 4.87 -11.26 6.48
C HIS A 133 4.50 -11.40 5.00
N PHE A 134 4.69 -12.61 4.45
CA PHE A 134 4.45 -12.91 3.04
C PHE A 134 3.30 -13.90 2.90
N PHE A 135 2.25 -13.48 2.20
CA PHE A 135 1.03 -14.23 1.97
C PHE A 135 0.98 -14.79 0.56
N ASN A 136 0.25 -15.87 0.34
CA ASN A 136 -0.04 -16.32 -1.01
C ASN A 136 -1.00 -15.35 -1.69
N GLY A 137 -0.84 -15.12 -2.99
CA GLY A 137 -1.65 -14.20 -3.78
C GLY A 137 -0.93 -12.92 -4.18
N GLY A 138 -1.61 -12.11 -5.00
CA GLY A 138 -1.15 -10.84 -5.55
C GLY A 138 -1.42 -9.65 -4.62
N HIS A 139 -1.66 -8.49 -5.24
CA HIS A 139 -1.84 -7.23 -4.51
C HIS A 139 -3.00 -7.27 -3.50
N PHE A 140 -4.11 -7.90 -3.83
CA PHE A 140 -5.29 -8.00 -2.96
C PHE A 140 -5.38 -9.30 -2.14
N TYR A 141 -4.23 -9.91 -1.80
CA TYR A 141 -4.15 -11.11 -0.95
C TYR A 141 -4.96 -11.01 0.36
N LEU A 142 -5.18 -9.79 0.85
CA LEU A 142 -5.90 -9.54 2.10
C LEU A 142 -7.36 -10.02 2.07
N THR A 143 -7.97 -10.18 0.89
CA THR A 143 -9.33 -10.72 0.76
C THR A 143 -9.42 -12.19 1.16
N ASP A 144 -8.36 -12.95 0.94
CA ASP A 144 -8.30 -14.38 1.19
C ASP A 144 -7.58 -14.74 2.52
N CYS A 145 -6.72 -13.83 3.00
CA CYS A 145 -5.87 -14.04 4.18
C CYS A 145 -6.35 -13.25 5.42
N GLY A 146 -7.61 -12.83 5.47
CA GLY A 146 -8.13 -11.93 6.51
C GLY A 146 -7.92 -12.44 7.93
N GLU A 147 -8.19 -13.71 8.21
CA GLU A 147 -8.03 -14.30 9.55
C GLU A 147 -6.56 -14.28 10.01
N GLU A 148 -5.63 -14.64 9.13
CA GLU A 148 -4.20 -14.63 9.41
C GLU A 148 -3.70 -13.20 9.69
N ILE A 149 -4.16 -12.23 8.91
CA ILE A 149 -3.83 -10.81 9.09
C ILE A 149 -4.36 -10.30 10.44
N ILE A 150 -5.61 -10.62 10.80
CA ILE A 150 -6.20 -10.27 12.09
C ILE A 150 -5.38 -10.88 13.23
N HIS A 151 -4.95 -12.14 13.10
CA HIS A 151 -4.11 -12.78 14.11
C HIS A 151 -2.77 -12.05 14.29
N ILE A 152 -2.11 -11.65 13.20
CA ILE A 152 -0.88 -10.87 13.24
C ILE A 152 -1.13 -9.51 13.94
N ILE A 153 -2.19 -8.80 13.57
CA ILE A 153 -2.53 -7.50 14.16
C ILE A 153 -2.75 -7.65 15.67
N THR A 154 -3.56 -8.63 16.08
CA THR A 154 -3.90 -8.83 17.49
C THR A 154 -2.72 -9.29 18.34
N SER A 155 -1.76 -10.01 17.74
CA SER A 155 -0.54 -10.43 18.44
C SER A 155 0.47 -9.30 18.68
N CYS A 156 0.31 -8.17 18.00
CA CYS A 156 1.17 -6.99 18.12
C CYS A 156 0.59 -5.89 19.07
N LEU A 157 -0.64 -6.08 19.56
CA LEU A 157 -1.36 -5.12 20.41
C LEU A 157 -1.42 -5.57 21.86
#